data_889286ee6754797b3223f69389fecf11
#
_entry.id   889286ee6754797b3223f69389fecf11
#
_cell.length_a   1.000
_cell.length_b   1.000
_cell.length_c   1.000
_cell.angle_alpha   90.00
_cell.angle_beta   90.00
_cell.angle_gamma   90.00
#
_symmetry.space_group_name_H-M   'P 1'
#
loop_
_entity.id
_entity.type
_entity.pdbx_description
1 polymer ?
#
loop_
_entity_poly.entity_id
_entity_poly.type
_entity_poly.pdbx_seq_one_letter_code
_entity_poly.pdbx_strand_id
1 'polypeptide(L)'
;MTTTEPPKGLDSALTKKIIKAASKAHVGVFKLTNGHIGSKWRVGAGFKKPAPTLLLEHTGRKSGKVFTTPVLFLTDGANLVIVASQGGMPKNPQWFANLVAHPDAVVHLRGERGRAVRARVATPAEKVALWPRLVDMYADYDKYQTWTDREIPVVILEPR
;
A
#
# COMPACT_ATOMS: atom_id res chain seq x y z
N MET A 1 -1.70 7.90 -25.97
CA MET A 1 -2.77 8.65 -25.30
C MET A 1 -2.84 8.20 -23.84
N THR A 2 -2.37 9.01 -22.95
CA THR A 2 -2.54 8.80 -21.51
C THR A 2 -3.99 9.14 -21.16
N THR A 3 -4.80 8.13 -20.89
CA THR A 3 -6.16 8.34 -20.38
C THR A 3 -6.08 8.96 -19.00
N THR A 4 -6.54 10.19 -18.89
CA THR A 4 -6.68 10.92 -17.61
C THR A 4 -7.86 10.44 -16.77
N GLU A 5 -8.61 9.45 -17.26
CA GLU A 5 -9.75 8.87 -16.57
C GLU A 5 -9.42 7.48 -15.99
N PRO A 6 -9.93 7.15 -14.80
CA PRO A 6 -9.77 5.82 -14.24
C PRO A 6 -10.47 4.77 -15.12
N PRO A 7 -9.94 3.54 -15.18
CA PRO A 7 -10.59 2.46 -15.91
C PRO A 7 -12.03 2.24 -15.42
N LYS A 8 -12.96 2.11 -16.36
CA LYS A 8 -14.38 1.84 -16.06
C LYS A 8 -14.52 0.53 -15.27
N GLY A 9 -15.30 0.54 -14.21
CA GLY A 9 -15.60 -0.66 -13.42
C GLY A 9 -14.65 -0.97 -12.26
N LEU A 10 -13.64 -0.14 -11.99
CA LEU A 10 -12.74 -0.30 -10.83
C LEU A 10 -13.50 -0.39 -9.49
N ASP A 11 -14.63 0.30 -9.38
CA ASP A 11 -15.44 0.35 -8.15
C ASP A 11 -16.60 -0.67 -8.13
N SER A 12 -16.67 -1.57 -9.12
CA SER A 12 -17.72 -2.60 -9.18
C SER A 12 -17.56 -3.63 -8.06
N ALA A 13 -18.69 -4.20 -7.61
CA ALA A 13 -18.71 -5.23 -6.57
C ALA A 13 -17.91 -6.48 -6.99
N LEU A 14 -17.94 -6.83 -8.27
CA LEU A 14 -17.19 -7.95 -8.83
C LEU A 14 -15.67 -7.68 -8.78
N THR A 15 -15.25 -6.50 -9.21
CA THR A 15 -13.83 -6.09 -9.15
C THR A 15 -13.32 -6.13 -7.72
N LYS A 16 -14.08 -5.61 -6.75
CA LYS A 16 -13.72 -5.66 -5.32
C LYS A 16 -13.57 -7.09 -4.80
N LYS A 17 -14.46 -8.03 -5.21
CA LYS A 17 -14.35 -9.44 -4.83
C LYS A 17 -13.10 -10.10 -5.41
N ILE A 18 -12.80 -9.84 -6.68
CA ILE A 18 -11.61 -10.37 -7.36
C ILE A 18 -10.34 -9.85 -6.69
N ILE A 19 -10.26 -8.54 -6.42
CA ILE A 19 -9.11 -7.92 -5.74
C ILE A 19 -8.93 -8.54 -4.35
N LYS A 20 -10.00 -8.74 -3.60
CA LYS A 20 -9.96 -9.36 -2.27
C LYS A 20 -9.45 -10.79 -2.30
N ALA A 21 -9.91 -11.59 -3.27
CA ALA A 21 -9.47 -12.98 -3.45
C ALA A 21 -7.99 -13.03 -3.87
N ALA A 22 -7.58 -12.19 -4.82
CA ALA A 22 -6.19 -12.08 -5.26
C ALA A 22 -5.26 -11.64 -4.12
N SER A 23 -5.71 -10.69 -3.29
CA SER A 23 -4.96 -10.24 -2.10
C SER A 23 -4.75 -11.37 -1.09
N LYS A 24 -5.79 -12.17 -0.82
CA LYS A 24 -5.66 -13.33 0.09
C LYS A 24 -4.68 -14.37 -0.44
N ALA A 25 -4.73 -14.67 -1.74
CA ALA A 25 -3.79 -15.59 -2.38
C ALA A 25 -2.35 -15.05 -2.30
N HIS A 26 -2.15 -13.78 -2.57
CA HIS A 26 -0.84 -13.11 -2.45
C HIS A 26 -0.29 -13.22 -1.02
N VAL A 27 -1.11 -12.91 -0.01
CA VAL A 27 -0.73 -13.04 1.40
C VAL A 27 -0.32 -14.49 1.73
N GLY A 28 -1.09 -15.47 1.28
CA GLY A 28 -0.79 -16.88 1.49
C GLY A 28 0.56 -17.29 0.91
N VAL A 29 0.80 -16.97 -0.35
CA VAL A 29 2.07 -17.26 -1.03
C VAL A 29 3.24 -16.54 -0.38
N PHE A 30 3.08 -15.28 -0.02
CA PHE A 30 4.12 -14.51 0.68
C PHE A 30 4.50 -15.17 2.01
N LYS A 31 3.50 -15.53 2.83
CA LYS A 31 3.74 -16.17 4.13
C LYS A 31 4.40 -17.55 3.99
N LEU A 32 3.97 -18.37 3.04
CA LEU A 32 4.54 -19.69 2.79
C LEU A 32 6.01 -19.63 2.35
N THR A 33 6.36 -18.63 1.55
CA THR A 33 7.71 -18.49 0.98
C THR A 33 8.60 -17.53 1.75
N ASN A 34 8.16 -17.02 2.91
CA ASN A 34 8.85 -16.00 3.68
C ASN A 34 9.23 -14.77 2.82
N GLY A 35 8.33 -14.38 1.93
CA GLY A 35 8.51 -13.23 1.05
C GLY A 35 9.43 -13.48 -0.16
N HIS A 36 9.96 -14.67 -0.36
CA HIS A 36 10.74 -14.98 -1.57
C HIS A 36 9.89 -14.89 -2.83
N ILE A 37 8.60 -15.22 -2.73
CA ILE A 37 7.59 -14.97 -3.75
C ILE A 37 6.59 -13.95 -3.20
N GLY A 38 6.19 -12.98 -4.02
CA GLY A 38 5.20 -11.97 -3.64
C GLY A 38 5.78 -10.69 -3.02
N SER A 39 7.09 -10.59 -2.81
CA SER A 39 7.75 -9.38 -2.31
C SER A 39 8.00 -8.31 -3.38
N LYS A 40 7.61 -8.57 -4.62
CA LYS A 40 7.72 -7.61 -5.73
C LYS A 40 6.42 -7.55 -6.52
N TRP A 41 5.90 -6.35 -6.65
CA TRP A 41 4.72 -6.07 -7.46
C TRP A 41 5.10 -5.90 -8.93
N ARG A 42 4.44 -6.66 -9.81
CA ARG A 42 4.76 -6.73 -11.25
C ARG A 42 3.59 -6.33 -12.16
N VAL A 43 2.61 -5.60 -11.62
CA VAL A 43 1.43 -5.14 -12.37
C VAL A 43 1.51 -3.62 -12.57
N GLY A 44 0.91 -3.11 -13.62
CA GLY A 44 0.98 -1.68 -13.96
C GLY A 44 2.42 -1.23 -14.19
N ALA A 45 2.81 -0.12 -13.57
CA ALA A 45 4.18 0.37 -13.62
C ALA A 45 5.21 -0.66 -13.12
N GLY A 46 4.81 -1.57 -12.23
CA GLY A 46 5.64 -2.64 -11.71
C GLY A 46 5.99 -3.74 -12.74
N PHE A 47 5.35 -3.77 -13.90
CA PHE A 47 5.70 -4.71 -14.97
C PHE A 47 7.11 -4.47 -15.50
N LYS A 48 7.47 -3.21 -15.73
CA LYS A 48 8.81 -2.83 -16.19
C LYS A 48 9.81 -2.70 -15.04
N LYS A 49 9.39 -2.14 -13.92
CA LYS A 49 10.20 -1.95 -12.72
C LYS A 49 9.46 -2.53 -11.51
N PRO A 50 9.72 -3.78 -11.12
CA PRO A 50 9.04 -4.41 -10.01
C PRO A 50 9.18 -3.60 -8.72
N ALA A 51 8.05 -3.28 -8.08
CA ALA A 51 8.02 -2.48 -6.87
C ALA A 51 8.10 -3.37 -5.61
N PRO A 52 8.87 -2.99 -4.58
CA PRO A 52 8.93 -3.74 -3.33
C PRO A 52 7.57 -3.80 -2.65
N THR A 53 7.22 -4.97 -2.14
CA THR A 53 5.94 -5.23 -1.47
C THR A 53 6.18 -5.86 -0.11
N LEU A 54 5.50 -5.33 0.91
CA LEU A 54 5.44 -5.90 2.25
C LEU A 54 4.02 -6.39 2.56
N LEU A 55 3.88 -7.22 3.59
CA LEU A 55 2.59 -7.48 4.22
C LEU A 55 2.42 -6.57 5.42
N LEU A 56 1.32 -5.83 5.46
CA LEU A 56 0.92 -4.97 6.56
C LEU A 56 -0.16 -5.67 7.39
N GLU A 57 0.13 -5.96 8.65
CA GLU A 57 -0.88 -6.38 9.63
C GLU A 57 -1.39 -5.15 10.38
N HIS A 58 -2.69 -4.91 10.31
CA HIS A 58 -3.34 -3.76 10.90
C HIS A 58 -4.62 -4.17 11.64
N THR A 59 -4.98 -3.43 12.68
CA THR A 59 -6.15 -3.70 13.51
C THR A 59 -7.37 -2.98 12.98
N GLY A 60 -8.45 -3.71 12.76
CA GLY A 60 -9.73 -3.15 12.33
C GLY A 60 -10.31 -2.17 13.35
N ARG A 61 -10.54 -0.92 12.93
CA ARG A 61 -11.04 0.16 13.81
C ARG A 61 -12.40 -0.12 14.43
N LYS A 62 -13.22 -0.96 13.77
CA LYS A 62 -14.57 -1.33 14.24
C LYS A 62 -14.61 -2.69 14.92
N SER A 63 -13.85 -3.67 14.40
CA SER A 63 -13.94 -5.06 14.85
C SER A 63 -12.85 -5.47 15.83
N GLY A 64 -11.73 -4.73 15.91
CA GLY A 64 -10.54 -5.12 16.64
C GLY A 64 -9.79 -6.32 16.05
N LYS A 65 -10.27 -6.88 14.93
CA LYS A 65 -9.63 -8.01 14.25
C LYS A 65 -8.38 -7.55 13.51
N VAL A 66 -7.38 -8.43 13.45
CA VAL A 66 -6.18 -8.21 12.65
C VAL A 66 -6.45 -8.60 11.19
N PHE A 67 -6.11 -7.70 10.29
CA PHE A 67 -6.13 -7.91 8.85
C PHE A 67 -4.71 -7.86 8.31
N THR A 68 -4.46 -8.59 7.23
CA THR A 68 -3.18 -8.58 6.52
C THR A 68 -3.40 -8.12 5.09
N THR A 69 -2.68 -7.09 4.66
CA THR A 69 -2.80 -6.49 3.34
C THR A 69 -1.44 -6.32 2.69
N PRO A 70 -1.22 -6.76 1.44
CA PRO A 70 0.00 -6.45 0.72
C PRO A 70 -0.01 -4.99 0.27
N VAL A 71 1.08 -4.27 0.52
CA VAL A 71 1.26 -2.88 0.11
C VAL A 71 2.66 -2.64 -0.42
N LEU A 72 2.79 -1.74 -1.40
CA LEU A 72 4.08 -1.30 -1.90
C LEU A 72 4.75 -0.39 -0.87
N PHE A 73 6.06 -0.44 -0.78
CA PHE A 73 6.80 0.40 0.16
C PHE A 73 8.11 0.93 -0.40
N LEU A 74 8.49 2.09 0.09
CA LEU A 74 9.80 2.71 -0.10
C LEU A 74 10.56 2.65 1.23
N THR A 75 11.84 2.31 1.18
CA THR A 75 12.71 2.41 2.35
C THR A 75 13.26 3.84 2.46
N ASP A 76 13.12 4.45 3.62
CA ASP A 76 13.63 5.77 3.95
C ASP A 76 14.36 5.74 5.29
N GLY A 77 15.66 5.45 5.25
CA GLY A 77 16.45 5.18 6.46
C GLY A 77 15.90 3.97 7.21
N ALA A 78 15.58 4.16 8.48
CA ALA A 78 14.95 3.14 9.32
C ALA A 78 13.43 3.02 9.09
N ASN A 79 12.83 3.97 8.36
CA ASN A 79 11.39 4.03 8.12
C ASN A 79 11.01 3.30 6.84
N LEU A 80 9.76 2.82 6.81
CA LEU A 80 9.11 2.32 5.61
C LEU A 80 7.99 3.30 5.24
N VAL A 81 7.87 3.63 3.96
CA VAL A 81 6.89 4.59 3.46
C VAL A 81 5.91 3.88 2.54
N ILE A 82 4.62 4.03 2.82
CA ILE A 82 3.54 3.43 2.05
C ILE A 82 2.55 4.51 1.59
N VAL A 83 1.81 4.23 0.53
CA VAL A 83 0.90 5.20 -0.11
C VAL A 83 -0.52 4.67 -0.12
N ALA A 84 -1.45 5.44 0.45
CA ALA A 84 -2.86 5.08 0.50
C ALA A 84 -3.60 5.43 -0.80
N SER A 85 -3.08 4.96 -1.93
CA SER A 85 -3.58 5.30 -3.26
C SER A 85 -4.88 4.60 -3.61
N GLN A 86 -5.02 3.33 -3.24
CA GLN A 86 -6.14 2.46 -3.66
C GLN A 86 -6.43 2.57 -5.17
N GLY A 87 -5.37 2.63 -6.00
CA GLY A 87 -5.51 2.76 -7.45
C GLY A 87 -6.21 4.05 -7.91
N GLY A 88 -6.15 5.13 -7.13
CA GLY A 88 -6.81 6.40 -7.43
C GLY A 88 -8.32 6.39 -7.21
N MET A 89 -8.86 5.40 -6.51
CA MET A 89 -10.29 5.37 -6.13
C MET A 89 -10.67 6.57 -5.24
N PRO A 90 -11.96 6.99 -5.24
CA PRO A 90 -12.43 8.16 -4.49
C PRO A 90 -12.25 8.07 -2.98
N LYS A 91 -12.15 6.86 -2.42
CA LYS A 91 -12.00 6.63 -0.99
C LYS A 91 -10.61 6.09 -0.66
N ASN A 92 -10.13 6.41 0.54
CA ASN A 92 -8.92 5.81 1.09
C ASN A 92 -9.10 4.30 1.31
N PRO A 93 -8.04 3.49 1.23
CA PRO A 93 -8.10 2.09 1.59
C PRO A 93 -8.46 1.91 3.06
N GLN A 94 -9.11 0.80 3.39
CA GLN A 94 -9.53 0.54 4.78
C GLN A 94 -8.36 0.47 5.75
N TRP A 95 -7.21 -0.06 5.32
CA TRP A 95 -6.04 -0.13 6.17
C TRP A 95 -5.55 1.24 6.62
N PHE A 96 -5.74 2.29 5.80
CA PHE A 96 -5.40 3.66 6.18
C PHE A 96 -6.24 4.14 7.37
N ALA A 97 -7.56 3.99 7.29
CA ALA A 97 -8.45 4.37 8.40
C ALA A 97 -8.19 3.53 9.66
N ASN A 98 -7.81 2.26 9.50
CA ASN A 98 -7.42 1.40 10.61
C ASN A 98 -6.12 1.89 11.26
N LEU A 99 -5.10 2.28 10.50
CA LEU A 99 -3.86 2.84 11.03
C LEU A 99 -4.04 4.19 11.71
N VAL A 100 -4.96 5.03 11.21
CA VAL A 100 -5.28 6.29 11.89
C VAL A 100 -5.89 6.03 13.27
N ALA A 101 -6.77 5.04 13.39
CA ALA A 101 -7.40 4.67 14.66
C ALA A 101 -6.46 3.85 15.58
N HIS A 102 -5.67 2.95 15.00
CA HIS A 102 -4.74 2.06 15.70
C HIS A 102 -3.38 2.09 14.99
N PRO A 103 -2.49 3.03 15.36
CA PRO A 103 -1.24 3.27 14.65
C PRO A 103 -0.18 2.18 14.82
N ASP A 104 -0.29 1.36 15.85
CA ASP A 104 0.63 0.24 16.05
C ASP A 104 0.29 -0.90 15.10
N ALA A 105 1.27 -1.34 14.33
CA ALA A 105 1.12 -2.34 13.29
C ALA A 105 2.34 -3.26 13.25
N VAL A 106 2.23 -4.31 12.44
CA VAL A 106 3.32 -5.26 12.18
C VAL A 106 3.50 -5.39 10.68
N VAL A 107 4.73 -5.43 10.22
CA VAL A 107 5.05 -5.68 8.81
C VAL A 107 5.89 -6.94 8.64
N HIS A 108 5.68 -7.59 7.51
CA HIS A 108 6.50 -8.72 7.06
C HIS A 108 7.18 -8.32 5.76
N LEU A 109 8.50 -8.43 5.76
CA LEU A 109 9.36 -8.16 4.61
C LEU A 109 9.93 -9.48 4.09
N ARG A 110 10.54 -9.44 2.91
CA ARG A 110 11.26 -10.60 2.40
C ARG A 110 12.36 -11.02 3.38
N GLY A 111 12.27 -12.25 3.87
CA GLY A 111 13.21 -12.79 4.83
C GLY A 111 13.06 -12.31 6.28
N GLU A 112 12.10 -11.43 6.55
CA GLU A 112 11.89 -10.88 7.89
C GLU A 112 10.40 -10.85 8.26
N ARG A 113 10.05 -11.51 9.35
CA ARG A 113 8.68 -11.56 9.86
C ARG A 113 8.54 -10.78 11.16
N GLY A 114 7.41 -10.10 11.31
CA GLY A 114 6.99 -9.57 12.60
C GLY A 114 7.73 -8.32 13.06
N ARG A 115 8.16 -7.45 12.15
CA ARG A 115 8.71 -6.15 12.52
C ARG A 115 7.60 -5.25 13.06
N ALA A 116 7.70 -4.84 14.32
CA ALA A 116 6.79 -3.87 14.92
C ALA A 116 7.07 -2.47 14.41
N VAL A 117 6.01 -1.76 14.03
CA VAL A 117 6.07 -0.39 13.52
C VAL A 117 4.94 0.46 14.10
N ARG A 118 5.13 1.78 14.08
CA ARG A 118 4.10 2.76 14.39
C ARG A 118 3.86 3.65 13.18
N ALA A 119 2.61 3.70 12.74
CA ALA A 119 2.20 4.49 11.58
C ALA A 119 1.91 5.94 11.96
N ARG A 120 2.32 6.86 11.12
CA ARG A 120 1.85 8.24 11.12
C ARG A 120 1.69 8.76 9.70
N VAL A 121 0.79 9.70 9.51
CA VAL A 121 0.64 10.38 8.22
C VAL A 121 1.81 11.35 8.03
N ALA A 122 2.41 11.33 6.86
CA ALA A 122 3.46 12.29 6.50
C ALA A 122 2.92 13.71 6.54
N THR A 123 3.72 14.65 7.05
CA THR A 123 3.41 16.07 6.93
C THR A 123 3.43 16.51 5.47
N PRO A 124 2.80 17.65 5.10
CA PRO A 124 2.87 18.16 3.72
C PRO A 124 4.29 18.32 3.19
N ALA A 125 5.22 18.80 4.02
CA ALA A 125 6.63 18.94 3.65
C ALA A 125 7.32 17.59 3.42
N GLU A 126 7.06 16.60 4.27
CA GLU A 126 7.57 15.24 4.09
C GLU A 126 7.02 14.60 2.81
N LYS A 127 5.72 14.77 2.53
CA LYS A 127 5.10 14.26 1.31
C LYS A 127 5.74 14.87 0.07
N VAL A 128 5.97 16.18 0.05
CA VAL A 128 6.65 16.87 -1.08
C VAL A 128 8.04 16.28 -1.31
N ALA A 129 8.80 16.01 -0.25
CA ALA A 129 10.13 15.42 -0.35
C ALA A 129 10.12 13.95 -0.80
N LEU A 130 9.14 13.17 -0.34
CA LEU A 130 9.05 11.74 -0.62
C LEU A 130 8.39 11.42 -1.97
N TRP A 131 7.49 12.26 -2.45
CA TRP A 131 6.67 11.98 -3.63
C TRP A 131 7.47 11.66 -4.89
N PRO A 132 8.52 12.42 -5.26
CA PRO A 132 9.34 12.07 -6.43
C PRO A 132 9.99 10.68 -6.32
N ARG A 133 10.43 10.29 -5.13
CA ARG A 133 11.03 8.97 -4.87
C ARG A 133 9.98 7.85 -4.95
N LEU A 134 8.76 8.11 -4.47
CA LEU A 134 7.64 7.18 -4.57
C LEU A 134 7.21 6.96 -6.02
N VAL A 135 7.13 8.03 -6.81
CA VAL A 135 6.82 7.96 -8.24
C VAL A 135 7.93 7.26 -9.02
N ASP A 136 9.20 7.50 -8.69
CA ASP A 136 10.31 6.75 -9.28
C ASP A 136 10.23 5.24 -8.99
N MET A 137 9.79 4.87 -7.79
CA MET A 137 9.57 3.48 -7.40
C MET A 137 8.37 2.86 -8.12
N TYR A 138 7.27 3.60 -8.23
CA TYR A 138 6.02 3.15 -8.86
C TYR A 138 5.32 4.32 -9.56
N ALA A 139 5.56 4.46 -10.86
CA ALA A 139 5.15 5.62 -11.65
C ALA A 139 3.62 5.87 -11.68
N ASP A 140 2.82 4.83 -11.49
CA ASP A 140 1.36 4.95 -11.51
C ASP A 140 0.79 5.81 -10.35
N TYR A 141 1.57 6.11 -9.31
CA TYR A 141 1.11 7.00 -8.24
C TYR A 141 0.72 8.39 -8.73
N ASP A 142 1.46 8.95 -9.69
CA ASP A 142 1.11 10.24 -10.29
C ASP A 142 -0.23 10.16 -11.06
N LYS A 143 -0.46 9.07 -11.81
CA LYS A 143 -1.74 8.83 -12.46
C LYS A 143 -2.88 8.75 -11.44
N TYR A 144 -2.68 7.98 -10.38
CA TYR A 144 -3.71 7.79 -9.35
C TYR A 144 -4.11 9.11 -8.71
N GLN A 145 -3.17 10.03 -8.49
CA GLN A 145 -3.49 11.37 -7.97
C GLN A 145 -4.32 12.19 -8.96
N THR A 146 -4.15 12.01 -10.27
CA THR A 146 -4.99 12.70 -11.28
C THR A 146 -6.40 12.14 -11.38
N TRP A 147 -6.63 10.91 -10.92
CA TRP A 147 -7.94 10.24 -11.00
C TRP A 147 -8.87 10.54 -9.81
N THR A 148 -8.39 11.21 -8.81
CA THR A 148 -9.15 11.52 -7.60
C THR A 148 -8.90 12.95 -7.14
N ASP A 149 -9.95 13.60 -6.63
CA ASP A 149 -9.86 14.95 -6.04
C ASP A 149 -9.31 14.91 -4.61
N ARG A 150 -9.34 13.75 -3.96
CA ARG A 150 -8.74 13.62 -2.63
C ARG A 150 -7.22 13.66 -2.72
N GLU A 151 -6.60 14.28 -1.75
CA GLU A 151 -5.15 14.16 -1.58
C GLU A 151 -4.79 12.76 -1.09
N ILE A 152 -3.98 12.02 -1.87
CA ILE A 152 -3.55 10.66 -1.53
C ILE A 152 -2.59 10.71 -0.32
N PRO A 153 -2.93 10.09 0.82
CA PRO A 153 -2.05 10.10 1.98
C PRO A 153 -0.78 9.29 1.76
N VAL A 154 0.34 9.83 2.24
CA VAL A 154 1.59 9.12 2.44
C VAL A 154 1.70 8.77 3.91
N VAL A 155 2.02 7.52 4.23
CA VAL A 155 2.11 7.02 5.60
C VAL A 155 3.54 6.56 5.86
N ILE A 156 4.11 7.04 6.96
CA ILE A 156 5.44 6.66 7.41
C ILE A 156 5.28 5.63 8.54
N LEU A 157 5.92 4.48 8.37
CA LEU A 157 5.98 3.41 9.36
C LEU A 157 7.35 3.51 10.06
N GLU A 158 7.33 3.98 11.29
CA GLU A 158 8.53 4.12 12.12
C GLU A 158 8.78 2.84 12.91
N PRO A 159 10.03 2.43 13.14
CA PRO A 159 10.36 1.32 14.04
C PRO A 159 9.80 1.55 15.44
N ARG A 160 9.34 0.48 16.07
CA ARG A 160 8.78 0.52 17.42
C ARG A 160 9.53 -0.42 18.37
#